data_841d9ea389916576eaf3a0578d641996
#
_entry.id   841d9ea389916576eaf3a0578d641996
#
_cell.length_a   1.000
_cell.length_b   1.000
_cell.length_c   1.000
_cell.angle_alpha   90.00
_cell.angle_beta   90.00
_cell.angle_gamma   90.00
#
_symmetry.space_group_name_H-M   'P 1'
#
loop_
_entity.id
_entity.type
_entity.pdbx_description
1 polymer ?
#
loop_
_entity_poly.entity_id
_entity_poly.type
_entity_poly.pdbx_seq_one_letter_code
_entity_poly.pdbx_strand_id
1 'polypeptide(L)'
;MSRLTLAAALLALGASCATAKEIPIGAPQTQAGMTIAAVYLQPIEMEPEGMMRPARDSDVHMEADIKAAKDNKNGFAEGDWIPYLVVKYELTRAGGETQKGDFMPMVANDGPHYGDNVKLSGPGKYKLKLTIAPPSANQHAHFGRHVDKETGVGQWFKPLTAEFEFTYAGTGKKGAY
;
A
#
# COMPACT_ATOMS: atom_id res chain seq x y z
N MET A 1 -52.57 44.71 -7.22
CA MET A 1 -51.32 44.38 -7.89
C MET A 1 -50.49 43.50 -6.96
N SER A 2 -50.58 42.19 -7.11
CA SER A 2 -49.92 41.21 -6.24
C SER A 2 -48.59 40.78 -6.89
N ARG A 3 -47.47 40.99 -6.18
CA ARG A 3 -46.16 40.58 -6.64
C ARG A 3 -45.86 39.16 -6.08
N LEU A 4 -45.88 38.16 -6.96
CA LEU A 4 -45.40 36.81 -6.66
C LEU A 4 -43.87 36.84 -6.70
N THR A 5 -43.23 36.63 -5.57
CA THR A 5 -41.78 36.34 -5.48
C THR A 5 -41.56 34.84 -5.60
N LEU A 6 -40.92 34.43 -6.70
CA LEU A 6 -40.50 33.06 -6.96
C LEU A 6 -39.17 32.85 -6.24
N ALA A 7 -39.15 32.01 -5.19
CA ALA A 7 -37.93 31.60 -4.52
C ALA A 7 -37.39 30.35 -5.24
N ALA A 8 -36.25 30.49 -5.92
CA ALA A 8 -35.53 29.38 -6.50
C ALA A 8 -34.68 28.71 -5.41
N ALA A 9 -35.03 27.49 -5.04
CA ALA A 9 -34.21 26.64 -4.16
C ALA A 9 -33.11 25.99 -5.00
N LEU A 10 -31.84 26.41 -4.80
CA LEU A 10 -30.68 25.70 -5.30
C LEU A 10 -30.48 24.43 -4.48
N LEU A 11 -30.77 23.25 -5.07
CA LEU A 11 -30.31 21.99 -4.56
C LEU A 11 -28.81 21.86 -4.89
N ALA A 12 -27.94 22.03 -3.89
CA ALA A 12 -26.54 21.67 -4.00
C ALA A 12 -26.45 20.13 -3.92
N LEU A 13 -26.28 19.46 -5.06
CA LEU A 13 -25.84 18.05 -5.08
C LEU A 13 -24.40 18.02 -4.57
N GLY A 14 -24.21 17.66 -3.31
CA GLY A 14 -22.91 17.30 -2.77
C GLY A 14 -22.47 15.99 -3.40
N ALA A 15 -21.53 16.04 -4.33
CA ALA A 15 -20.82 14.85 -4.79
C ALA A 15 -20.00 14.31 -3.60
N SER A 16 -20.48 13.26 -2.94
CA SER A 16 -19.67 12.49 -2.02
C SER A 16 -18.60 11.78 -2.84
N CYS A 17 -17.35 12.24 -2.78
CA CYS A 17 -16.23 11.43 -3.21
C CYS A 17 -16.22 10.19 -2.33
N ALA A 18 -16.62 9.04 -2.88
CA ALA A 18 -16.39 7.75 -2.23
C ALA A 18 -14.87 7.52 -2.24
N THR A 19 -14.22 7.71 -1.11
CA THR A 19 -12.85 7.24 -0.93
C THR A 19 -12.87 5.71 -0.93
N ALA A 20 -11.93 5.10 -1.66
CA ALA A 20 -11.72 3.67 -1.61
C ALA A 20 -11.51 3.26 -0.14
N LYS A 21 -12.24 2.25 0.32
CA LYS A 21 -12.13 1.79 1.70
C LYS A 21 -11.01 0.77 1.80
N GLU A 22 -9.91 1.17 2.39
CA GLU A 22 -8.83 0.26 2.75
C GLU A 22 -9.25 -0.70 3.86
N ILE A 23 -8.94 -1.97 3.67
CA ILE A 23 -9.18 -3.02 4.65
C ILE A 23 -7.82 -3.45 5.21
N PRO A 24 -7.57 -3.27 6.53
CA PRO A 24 -6.29 -3.64 7.13
C PRO A 24 -6.00 -5.13 7.03
N ILE A 25 -4.74 -5.45 6.71
CA ILE A 25 -4.18 -6.80 6.75
C ILE A 25 -3.36 -6.93 8.04
N GLY A 26 -3.98 -7.46 9.10
CA GLY A 26 -3.36 -7.54 10.42
C GLY A 26 -3.10 -6.18 11.07
N ALA A 27 -2.23 -6.17 12.07
CA ALA A 27 -1.80 -4.96 12.75
C ALA A 27 -0.45 -4.46 12.22
N PRO A 28 -0.20 -3.13 12.17
CA PRO A 28 1.10 -2.59 11.81
C PRO A 28 2.22 -3.12 12.70
N GLN A 29 3.41 -3.28 12.13
CA GLN A 29 4.61 -3.75 12.82
C GLN A 29 5.70 -2.68 12.76
N THR A 30 6.52 -2.58 13.81
CA THR A 30 7.68 -1.68 13.83
C THR A 30 8.96 -2.50 13.82
N GLN A 31 9.79 -2.33 12.80
CA GLN A 31 11.06 -3.04 12.63
C GLN A 31 12.08 -2.13 11.95
N ALA A 32 13.34 -2.19 12.40
CA ALA A 32 14.47 -1.48 11.79
C ALA A 32 14.24 0.03 11.57
N GLY A 33 13.55 0.70 12.50
CA GLY A 33 13.21 2.13 12.39
C GLY A 33 12.14 2.43 11.36
N MET A 34 11.30 1.45 11.01
CA MET A 34 10.18 1.59 10.10
C MET A 34 8.89 1.08 10.73
N THR A 35 7.78 1.74 10.44
CA THR A 35 6.42 1.21 10.63
C THR A 35 5.97 0.60 9.32
N ILE A 36 5.56 -0.65 9.35
CA ILE A 36 5.15 -1.45 8.20
C ILE A 36 3.68 -1.82 8.41
N ALA A 37 2.80 -1.29 7.59
CA ALA A 37 1.39 -1.65 7.56
C ALA A 37 1.05 -2.30 6.22
N ALA A 38 0.03 -3.15 6.19
CA ALA A 38 -0.50 -3.72 4.96
C ALA A 38 -2.02 -3.55 4.93
N VAL A 39 -2.54 -3.23 3.75
CA VAL A 39 -3.97 -3.08 3.50
C VAL A 39 -4.33 -3.73 2.17
N TYR A 40 -5.62 -3.92 1.91
CA TYR A 40 -6.13 -4.19 0.58
C TYR A 40 -7.43 -3.41 0.32
N LEU A 41 -7.68 -3.13 -0.95
CA LEU A 41 -8.88 -2.46 -1.44
C LEU A 41 -9.30 -3.08 -2.79
N GLN A 42 -10.28 -2.48 -3.46
CA GLN A 42 -10.65 -2.90 -4.82
C GLN A 42 -9.43 -2.78 -5.77
N PRO A 43 -9.37 -3.61 -6.83
CA PRO A 43 -8.33 -3.44 -7.86
C PRO A 43 -8.34 -2.03 -8.46
N ILE A 44 -7.15 -1.51 -8.75
CA ILE A 44 -6.95 -0.14 -9.26
C ILE A 44 -6.45 -0.16 -10.71
N GLU A 45 -6.73 0.91 -11.44
CA GLU A 45 -6.09 1.22 -12.71
C GLU A 45 -4.88 2.12 -12.47
N MET A 46 -3.79 1.88 -13.21
CA MET A 46 -2.54 2.61 -13.03
C MET A 46 -1.89 2.99 -14.36
N GLU A 47 -1.20 4.09 -14.37
CA GLU A 47 -0.28 4.49 -15.42
C GLU A 47 1.20 4.35 -14.98
N PRO A 48 2.11 3.90 -15.87
CA PRO A 48 1.83 3.38 -17.22
C PRO A 48 1.16 2.01 -17.19
N GLU A 49 0.32 1.75 -18.19
CA GLU A 49 -0.35 0.44 -18.35
C GLU A 49 0.67 -0.69 -18.51
N GLY A 50 0.29 -1.90 -18.10
CA GLY A 50 1.08 -3.13 -18.29
C GLY A 50 2.16 -3.36 -17.22
N MET A 51 2.30 -2.47 -16.24
CA MET A 51 3.29 -2.64 -15.16
C MET A 51 2.83 -3.60 -14.07
N MET A 52 1.55 -3.85 -13.94
CA MET A 52 0.95 -4.84 -13.02
C MET A 52 -0.24 -5.55 -13.67
N ARG A 53 -0.85 -6.50 -12.96
CA ARG A 53 -2.05 -7.20 -13.43
C ARG A 53 -3.19 -6.19 -13.65
N PRO A 54 -3.93 -6.26 -14.78
CA PRO A 54 -5.08 -5.40 -15.02
C PRO A 54 -6.14 -5.53 -13.92
N ALA A 55 -6.81 -4.43 -13.57
CA ALA A 55 -7.85 -4.43 -12.54
C ALA A 55 -8.96 -5.46 -12.80
N ARG A 56 -9.42 -5.59 -14.06
CA ARG A 56 -10.45 -6.57 -14.47
C ARG A 56 -10.06 -8.03 -14.23
N ASP A 57 -8.78 -8.34 -14.13
CA ASP A 57 -8.23 -9.69 -13.94
C ASP A 57 -7.79 -9.95 -12.49
N SER A 58 -8.04 -8.99 -11.60
CA SER A 58 -7.62 -8.99 -10.21
C SER A 58 -8.82 -9.04 -9.25
N ASP A 59 -8.59 -9.45 -8.03
CA ASP A 59 -9.61 -9.45 -6.98
C ASP A 59 -9.41 -8.30 -5.98
N VAL A 60 -8.16 -7.90 -5.75
CA VAL A 60 -7.78 -6.83 -4.82
C VAL A 60 -6.58 -6.06 -5.37
N HIS A 61 -6.42 -4.83 -4.92
CA HIS A 61 -5.14 -4.14 -4.85
C HIS A 61 -4.62 -4.31 -3.43
N MET A 62 -3.37 -4.78 -3.28
CA MET A 62 -2.71 -4.94 -1.98
C MET A 62 -1.60 -3.91 -1.86
N GLU A 63 -1.51 -3.30 -0.70
CA GLU A 63 -0.55 -2.24 -0.42
C GLU A 63 0.29 -2.55 0.82
N ALA A 64 1.50 -2.04 0.81
CA ALA A 64 2.38 -1.94 1.97
C ALA A 64 2.77 -0.48 2.18
N ASP A 65 2.30 0.09 3.29
CA ASP A 65 2.72 1.39 3.79
C ASP A 65 3.96 1.22 4.64
N ILE A 66 5.09 1.69 4.13
CA ILE A 66 6.38 1.59 4.84
C ILE A 66 6.87 3.00 5.11
N LYS A 67 6.72 3.43 6.36
CA LYS A 67 7.03 4.78 6.81
C LYS A 67 8.11 4.76 7.89
N ALA A 68 8.89 5.83 7.97
CA ALA A 68 9.90 5.99 9.01
C ALA A 68 9.24 6.05 10.39
N ALA A 69 9.76 5.25 11.34
CA ALA A 69 9.41 5.35 12.73
C ALA A 69 10.28 6.43 13.43
N LYS A 70 9.91 6.79 14.65
CA LYS A 70 10.60 7.85 15.43
C LYS A 70 12.10 7.61 15.59
N ASP A 71 12.53 6.35 15.64
CA ASP A 71 13.93 5.94 15.82
C ASP A 71 14.67 5.65 14.51
N ASN A 72 14.11 6.09 13.35
CA ASN A 72 14.74 5.93 12.05
C ASN A 72 16.14 6.59 12.04
N LYS A 73 17.14 5.82 11.58
CA LYS A 73 18.55 6.28 11.53
C LYS A 73 19.02 6.59 10.11
N ASN A 74 18.15 6.48 9.12
CA ASN A 74 18.49 6.64 7.73
C ASN A 74 18.14 8.03 7.15
N GLY A 75 17.86 8.99 8.03
CA GLY A 75 17.66 10.39 7.66
C GLY A 75 16.21 10.77 7.29
N PHE A 76 15.26 9.88 7.47
CA PHE A 76 13.83 10.13 7.29
C PHE A 76 13.19 10.61 8.58
N ALA A 77 12.35 11.62 8.51
CA ALA A 77 11.53 12.05 9.63
C ALA A 77 10.43 11.02 9.94
N GLU A 78 9.94 11.00 11.18
CA GLU A 78 8.83 10.15 11.58
C GLU A 78 7.62 10.39 10.65
N GLY A 79 7.08 9.33 10.07
CA GLY A 79 5.96 9.36 9.14
C GLY A 79 6.34 9.53 7.67
N ASP A 80 7.59 9.86 7.35
CA ASP A 80 8.04 9.91 5.95
C ASP A 80 7.94 8.53 5.30
N TRP A 81 7.41 8.47 4.09
CA TRP A 81 7.48 7.28 3.27
C TRP A 81 8.93 6.99 2.86
N ILE A 82 9.36 5.73 2.93
CA ILE A 82 10.74 5.34 2.60
C ILE A 82 10.79 4.87 1.14
N PRO A 83 11.44 5.62 0.25
CA PRO A 83 11.51 5.31 -1.18
C PRO A 83 12.55 4.24 -1.50
N TYR A 84 12.47 3.70 -2.73
CA TYR A 84 13.45 2.79 -3.35
C TYR A 84 13.66 1.45 -2.63
N LEU A 85 12.80 1.06 -1.71
CA LEU A 85 12.81 -0.28 -1.13
C LEU A 85 12.52 -1.34 -2.21
N VAL A 86 13.06 -2.53 -2.02
CA VAL A 86 12.65 -3.71 -2.79
C VAL A 86 11.67 -4.50 -1.90
N VAL A 87 10.40 -4.52 -2.29
CA VAL A 87 9.33 -5.14 -1.52
C VAL A 87 8.78 -6.33 -2.29
N LYS A 88 8.96 -7.53 -1.75
CA LYS A 88 8.43 -8.78 -2.32
C LYS A 88 7.36 -9.37 -1.41
N TYR A 89 6.36 -10.01 -2.00
CA TYR A 89 5.34 -10.69 -1.22
C TYR A 89 5.27 -12.19 -1.51
N GLU A 90 4.92 -12.95 -0.48
CA GLU A 90 4.43 -14.32 -0.55
C GLU A 90 3.04 -14.33 0.09
N LEU A 91 2.06 -14.78 -0.66
CA LEU A 91 0.66 -14.82 -0.21
C LEU A 91 0.17 -16.27 -0.25
N THR A 92 -0.17 -16.81 0.91
CA THR A 92 -0.58 -18.21 1.09
C THR A 92 -2.01 -18.26 1.61
N ARG A 93 -2.91 -18.92 0.88
CA ARG A 93 -4.24 -19.28 1.38
C ARG A 93 -4.13 -20.51 2.29
N ALA A 94 -4.86 -20.54 3.38
CA ALA A 94 -4.88 -21.70 4.29
C ALA A 94 -5.26 -22.98 3.54
N GLY A 95 -4.36 -23.98 3.56
CA GLY A 95 -4.51 -25.25 2.82
C GLY A 95 -4.30 -25.14 1.30
N GLY A 96 -3.78 -24.02 0.80
CA GLY A 96 -3.53 -23.77 -0.63
C GLY A 96 -2.06 -23.50 -0.95
N GLU A 97 -1.83 -23.18 -2.21
CA GLU A 97 -0.51 -22.82 -2.71
C GLU A 97 -0.11 -21.39 -2.32
N THR A 98 1.18 -21.13 -2.32
CA THR A 98 1.76 -19.81 -2.12
C THR A 98 2.00 -19.16 -3.48
N GLN A 99 1.39 -18.00 -3.70
CA GLN A 99 1.74 -17.11 -4.81
C GLN A 99 2.75 -16.07 -4.35
N LYS A 100 3.58 -15.60 -5.28
CA LYS A 100 4.65 -14.63 -5.03
C LYS A 100 4.62 -13.52 -6.07
N GLY A 101 5.07 -12.35 -5.67
CA GLY A 101 5.21 -11.20 -6.54
C GLY A 101 6.04 -10.10 -5.91
N ASP A 102 6.09 -8.98 -6.61
CA ASP A 102 6.78 -7.77 -6.18
C ASP A 102 5.75 -6.65 -6.00
N PHE A 103 5.88 -5.89 -4.93
CA PHE A 103 5.15 -4.64 -4.77
C PHE A 103 6.00 -3.52 -5.35
N MET A 104 5.43 -2.78 -6.29
CA MET A 104 6.09 -1.64 -6.91
C MET A 104 5.73 -0.33 -6.22
N PRO A 105 6.61 0.67 -6.23
CA PRO A 105 6.29 1.99 -5.70
C PRO A 105 5.26 2.69 -6.60
N MET A 106 4.26 3.29 -5.97
CA MET A 106 3.23 4.06 -6.64
C MET A 106 2.67 5.15 -5.72
N VAL A 107 1.79 5.99 -6.24
CA VAL A 107 1.16 7.07 -5.50
C VAL A 107 -0.34 7.08 -5.77
N ALA A 108 -1.13 7.27 -4.71
CA ALA A 108 -2.56 7.53 -4.75
C ALA A 108 -2.88 8.88 -4.09
N ASN A 109 -4.15 9.23 -4.00
CA ASN A 109 -4.58 10.52 -3.42
C ASN A 109 -4.30 10.66 -1.92
N ASP A 110 -4.02 9.55 -1.23
CA ASP A 110 -3.67 9.48 0.19
C ASP A 110 -2.16 9.35 0.45
N GLY A 111 -1.38 9.19 -0.62
CA GLY A 111 0.08 9.20 -0.54
C GLY A 111 0.79 8.09 -1.29
N PRO A 112 2.13 8.04 -1.17
CA PRO A 112 2.94 7.00 -1.80
C PRO A 112 2.94 5.71 -0.96
N HIS A 113 2.92 4.57 -1.65
CA HIS A 113 2.95 3.23 -1.09
C HIS A 113 3.65 2.25 -2.03
N TYR A 114 3.80 1.00 -1.60
CA TYR A 114 4.21 -0.14 -2.43
C TYR A 114 3.01 -1.05 -2.64
N GLY A 115 2.69 -1.43 -3.87
CA GLY A 115 1.50 -2.24 -4.11
C GLY A 115 1.51 -3.05 -5.40
N ASP A 116 0.53 -3.92 -5.54
CA ASP A 116 0.25 -4.72 -6.73
C ASP A 116 -1.24 -5.12 -6.78
N ASN A 117 -1.76 -5.28 -7.99
CA ASN A 117 -3.06 -5.90 -8.22
C ASN A 117 -2.93 -7.43 -8.15
N VAL A 118 -3.68 -8.06 -7.27
CA VAL A 118 -3.52 -9.49 -6.95
C VAL A 118 -4.80 -10.27 -7.26
N LYS A 119 -4.64 -11.42 -7.94
CA LYS A 119 -5.69 -12.42 -8.09
C LYS A 119 -5.62 -13.39 -6.92
N LEU A 120 -6.69 -13.50 -6.14
CA LEU A 120 -6.78 -14.39 -4.99
C LEU A 120 -7.37 -15.75 -5.38
N SER A 121 -7.06 -16.79 -4.59
CA SER A 121 -7.61 -18.15 -4.77
C SER A 121 -9.00 -18.32 -4.13
N GLY A 122 -9.82 -17.26 -4.14
CA GLY A 122 -11.16 -17.23 -3.55
C GLY A 122 -11.19 -16.87 -2.06
N PRO A 123 -12.38 -16.83 -1.44
CA PRO A 123 -12.56 -16.49 -0.03
C PRO A 123 -11.80 -17.43 0.90
N GLY A 124 -11.33 -16.91 2.03
CA GLY A 124 -10.64 -17.73 3.03
C GLY A 124 -9.66 -16.94 3.88
N LYS A 125 -8.93 -17.67 4.72
CA LYS A 125 -7.83 -17.11 5.51
C LYS A 125 -6.55 -17.10 4.68
N TYR A 126 -5.82 -16.00 4.76
CA TYR A 126 -4.57 -15.76 4.06
C TYR A 126 -3.48 -15.34 5.04
N LYS A 127 -2.26 -15.75 4.72
CA LYS A 127 -1.02 -15.24 5.31
C LYS A 127 -0.26 -14.47 4.24
N LEU A 128 0.02 -13.19 4.52
CA LEU A 128 0.89 -12.33 3.72
C LEU A 128 2.24 -12.23 4.42
N LYS A 129 3.32 -12.58 3.71
CA LYS A 129 4.68 -12.34 4.14
C LYS A 129 5.33 -11.35 3.19
N LEU A 130 5.74 -10.21 3.71
CA LEU A 130 6.54 -9.22 3.01
C LEU A 130 8.02 -9.49 3.28
N THR A 131 8.84 -9.45 2.24
CA THR A 131 10.30 -9.37 2.34
C THR A 131 10.71 -7.98 1.87
N ILE A 132 11.28 -7.19 2.76
CA ILE A 132 11.64 -5.80 2.54
C ILE A 132 13.15 -5.69 2.57
N ALA A 133 13.73 -5.25 1.45
CA ALA A 133 15.17 -5.00 1.35
C ALA A 133 15.45 -3.49 1.15
N PRO A 134 16.59 -3.01 1.64
CA PRO A 134 16.94 -1.59 1.59
C PRO A 134 17.19 -1.10 0.15
N PRO A 135 17.21 0.23 -0.07
CA PRO A 135 17.49 0.82 -1.38
C PRO A 135 18.78 0.33 -2.04
N SER A 136 19.79 -0.03 -1.25
CA SER A 136 21.05 -0.61 -1.75
C SER A 136 20.90 -1.97 -2.43
N ALA A 137 19.78 -2.66 -2.23
CA ALA A 137 19.44 -3.91 -2.90
C ALA A 137 18.67 -3.69 -4.23
N ASN A 138 18.26 -2.46 -4.52
CA ASN A 138 17.53 -2.14 -5.74
C ASN A 138 18.50 -2.09 -6.93
N GLN A 139 18.28 -2.97 -7.92
CA GLN A 139 19.11 -3.05 -9.11
C GLN A 139 18.66 -2.12 -10.24
N HIS A 140 17.47 -1.53 -10.13
CA HIS A 140 16.85 -0.70 -11.15
C HIS A 140 16.98 0.80 -10.87
N ALA A 141 17.30 1.17 -9.63
CA ALA A 141 17.48 2.56 -9.24
C ALA A 141 18.47 2.69 -8.09
N HIS A 142 19.21 3.80 -8.09
CA HIS A 142 20.17 4.11 -7.04
C HIS A 142 19.60 5.18 -6.09
N PHE A 143 19.70 4.93 -4.79
CA PHE A 143 19.38 5.88 -3.76
C PHE A 143 20.55 5.93 -2.77
N GLY A 144 21.36 6.98 -2.88
CA GLY A 144 22.56 7.16 -2.06
C GLY A 144 22.23 7.60 -0.64
N ARG A 145 23.17 7.40 0.27
CA ARG A 145 23.17 7.98 1.60
C ARG A 145 24.50 8.69 1.85
N HIS A 146 24.49 9.75 2.64
CA HIS A 146 25.72 10.39 3.08
C HIS A 146 26.42 9.52 4.14
N VAL A 147 27.73 9.47 4.09
CA VAL A 147 28.58 8.66 4.99
C VAL A 147 29.67 9.48 5.68
N ASP A 148 29.77 10.77 5.35
CA ASP A 148 30.72 11.69 5.97
C ASP A 148 30.33 11.97 7.44
N LYS A 149 31.23 12.58 8.17
CA LYS A 149 31.08 12.85 9.60
C LYS A 149 30.00 13.90 9.90
N GLU A 150 29.87 14.88 9.04
CA GLU A 150 29.04 16.07 9.24
C GLU A 150 27.57 15.84 8.89
N THR A 151 27.30 15.08 7.82
CA THR A 151 25.96 14.91 7.28
C THR A 151 25.55 13.45 7.10
N GLY A 152 26.41 12.52 7.52
CA GLY A 152 26.19 11.08 7.33
C GLY A 152 25.01 10.56 8.14
N VAL A 153 24.27 9.62 7.53
CA VAL A 153 23.17 8.90 8.17
C VAL A 153 23.55 7.45 8.46
N GLY A 154 22.75 6.76 9.26
CA GLY A 154 22.99 5.36 9.65
C GLY A 154 23.07 4.43 8.44
N GLN A 155 23.72 3.28 8.63
CA GLN A 155 23.76 2.23 7.61
C GLN A 155 22.35 1.72 7.29
N TRP A 156 22.16 1.31 6.03
CA TRP A 156 20.95 0.61 5.65
C TRP A 156 20.75 -0.65 6.49
N PHE A 157 19.50 -0.94 6.78
CA PHE A 157 19.10 -2.17 7.45
C PHE A 157 19.39 -3.41 6.58
N LYS A 158 19.47 -4.58 7.20
CA LYS A 158 19.52 -5.86 6.48
C LYS A 158 18.10 -6.23 6.03
N PRO A 159 17.93 -6.95 4.91
CA PRO A 159 16.62 -7.44 4.51
C PRO A 159 15.88 -8.09 5.67
N LEU A 160 14.61 -7.76 5.82
CA LEU A 160 13.74 -8.22 6.90
C LEU A 160 12.42 -8.76 6.36
N THR A 161 11.66 -9.43 7.21
CA THR A 161 10.33 -9.93 6.88
C THR A 161 9.29 -9.40 7.86
N ALA A 162 8.09 -9.08 7.33
CA ALA A 162 6.89 -8.79 8.11
C ALA A 162 5.79 -9.77 7.69
N GLU A 163 5.11 -10.39 8.66
CA GLU A 163 4.08 -11.39 8.40
C GLU A 163 2.73 -10.92 8.95
N PHE A 164 1.69 -11.07 8.15
CA PHE A 164 0.34 -10.62 8.45
C PHE A 164 -0.66 -11.72 8.13
N GLU A 165 -1.79 -11.71 8.81
CA GLU A 165 -2.91 -12.61 8.54
C GLU A 165 -4.19 -11.82 8.35
N PHE A 166 -5.04 -12.26 7.41
CA PHE A 166 -6.35 -11.66 7.16
C PHE A 166 -7.35 -12.69 6.64
N THR A 167 -8.60 -12.32 6.67
CA THR A 167 -9.67 -13.12 6.05
C THR A 167 -10.27 -12.35 4.89
N TYR A 168 -10.16 -12.91 3.69
CA TYR A 168 -10.80 -12.37 2.51
C TYR A 168 -12.20 -12.94 2.34
N ALA A 169 -13.21 -12.08 2.24
CA ALA A 169 -14.62 -12.48 2.16
C ALA A 169 -15.10 -12.81 0.74
N GLY A 170 -14.34 -12.42 -0.29
CA GLY A 170 -14.68 -12.58 -1.70
C GLY A 170 -15.10 -11.27 -2.37
N THR A 171 -14.80 -11.14 -3.68
CA THR A 171 -15.23 -10.01 -4.52
C THR A 171 -16.75 -9.95 -4.68
N GLY A 172 -17.27 -8.74 -4.93
CA GLY A 172 -18.69 -8.53 -5.27
C GLY A 172 -19.65 -8.67 -4.11
N LYS A 173 -19.21 -8.89 -2.87
CA LYS A 173 -20.06 -8.77 -1.69
C LYS A 173 -20.18 -7.29 -1.32
N LYS A 174 -21.41 -6.80 -1.23
CA LYS A 174 -21.71 -5.44 -0.78
C LYS A 174 -21.00 -5.16 0.55
N GLY A 175 -20.07 -4.19 0.55
CA GLY A 175 -19.26 -3.86 1.72
C GLY A 175 -17.93 -4.62 1.84
N ALA A 176 -17.50 -5.35 0.80
CA ALA A 176 -16.17 -5.97 0.76
C ALA A 176 -15.05 -4.95 0.47
N TYR A 177 -15.41 -3.75 0.00
CA TYR A 177 -14.51 -2.62 -0.24
C TYR A 177 -15.13 -1.33 0.28
#